data_75b519963ee1becec1df0354a190db38
#
_entry.id   75b519963ee1becec1df0354a190db38
#
_cell.length_a   1.000
_cell.length_b   1.000
_cell.length_c   1.000
_cell.angle_alpha   90.00
_cell.angle_beta   90.00
_cell.angle_gamma   90.00
#
_symmetry.space_group_name_H-M   'P 1'
#
loop_
_entity.id
_entity.type
_entity.pdbx_description
1 polymer ?
#
loop_
_entity_poly.entity_id
_entity_poly.type
_entity_poly.pdbx_seq_one_letter_code
_entity_poly.pdbx_strand_id
1 'polypeptide(L)'
;MALGGGTFLVQNKVLPGAYMNFVSVAHASATLSDRGTATLPLDMNWGPEGEIFTVELADFLKNSQTIFGYAYTAPELKPMREIFAHAKTVHFFRLNMDGKKAANKFATAKYPGKRGNDLRIVVEANENSTDEAALFDVSTYLGTVKVDEQEAVAAITDLTPNAYVDWAKSGNLELTATLPLTGGENGGVEDAA
;
A
#
# COMPACT_ATOMS: atom_id res chain seq x y z
N MET A 1 8.53 -18.37 47.33
CA MET A 1 9.83 -17.98 47.94
C MET A 1 10.66 -17.33 46.84
N ALA A 2 10.77 -16.01 46.86
CA ALA A 2 11.57 -15.28 45.86
C ALA A 2 13.04 -15.43 46.25
N LEU A 3 13.83 -16.10 45.40
CA LEU A 3 15.27 -16.12 45.54
C LEU A 3 15.79 -14.73 45.13
N GLY A 4 16.17 -13.93 46.17
CA GLY A 4 16.72 -12.62 45.96
C GLY A 4 18.08 -12.67 45.28
N GLY A 5 18.10 -12.25 44.00
CA GLY A 5 19.33 -11.94 43.29
C GLY A 5 19.89 -10.60 43.78
N GLY A 6 20.78 -10.64 44.77
CA GLY A 6 21.50 -9.47 45.21
C GLY A 6 22.68 -9.16 44.30
N THR A 7 22.88 -7.87 43.95
CA THR A 7 24.07 -7.42 43.23
C THR A 7 25.24 -7.36 44.24
N PHE A 8 26.29 -8.14 44.00
CA PHE A 8 27.48 -8.14 44.84
C PHE A 8 28.42 -6.99 44.42
N LEU A 9 28.35 -5.87 45.14
CA LEU A 9 29.22 -4.70 44.92
C LEU A 9 30.58 -4.84 45.64
N VAL A 10 30.65 -5.66 46.70
CA VAL A 10 31.86 -5.88 47.48
C VAL A 10 32.03 -7.39 47.74
N GLN A 11 33.22 -7.91 47.49
CA GLN A 11 33.59 -9.28 47.80
C GLN A 11 34.01 -9.40 49.28
N ASN A 12 33.08 -9.69 50.15
CA ASN A 12 33.34 -10.02 51.56
C ASN A 12 32.91 -11.42 51.95
N LYS A 13 33.03 -12.38 51.03
CA LYS A 13 32.63 -13.78 51.21
C LYS A 13 33.72 -14.54 51.94
N VAL A 14 33.35 -15.16 53.03
CA VAL A 14 34.26 -15.94 53.91
C VAL A 14 34.30 -17.42 53.49
N LEU A 15 33.31 -17.93 52.80
CA LEU A 15 33.21 -19.32 52.37
C LEU A 15 33.60 -19.52 50.92
N PRO A 16 34.36 -20.59 50.60
CA PRO A 16 34.66 -20.90 49.19
C PRO A 16 33.38 -21.28 48.45
N GLY A 17 33.19 -20.68 47.27
CA GLY A 17 32.04 -20.90 46.42
C GLY A 17 32.15 -20.11 45.11
N ALA A 18 31.38 -20.51 44.08
CA ALA A 18 31.25 -19.72 42.85
C ALA A 18 30.15 -18.69 43.03
N TYR A 19 30.51 -17.43 42.90
CA TYR A 19 29.58 -16.29 42.97
C TYR A 19 29.45 -15.67 41.60
N MET A 20 28.29 -15.87 40.95
CA MET A 20 28.00 -15.32 39.63
C MET A 20 27.09 -14.11 39.78
N ASN A 21 27.52 -13.01 39.19
CA ASN A 21 26.71 -11.80 39.06
C ASN A 21 26.17 -11.71 37.63
N PHE A 22 24.86 -11.87 37.46
CA PHE A 22 24.20 -11.66 36.19
C PHE A 22 23.83 -10.21 36.04
N VAL A 23 24.56 -9.48 35.19
CA VAL A 23 24.21 -8.12 34.82
C VAL A 23 23.43 -8.19 33.51
N SER A 24 22.17 -7.80 33.52
CA SER A 24 21.42 -7.59 32.29
C SER A 24 22.00 -6.38 31.56
N VAL A 25 22.68 -6.62 30.46
CA VAL A 25 23.02 -5.56 29.54
C VAL A 25 21.76 -5.29 28.71
N ALA A 26 20.96 -4.33 29.14
CA ALA A 26 19.86 -3.84 28.35
C ALA A 26 20.46 -3.19 27.09
N HIS A 27 20.34 -3.86 25.95
CA HIS A 27 20.56 -3.20 24.69
C HIS A 27 19.46 -2.16 24.53
N ALA A 28 19.82 -0.89 24.45
CA ALA A 28 18.89 0.15 24.04
C ALA A 28 18.42 -0.19 22.63
N SER A 29 17.22 -0.72 22.51
CA SER A 29 16.56 -0.79 21.22
C SER A 29 16.10 0.63 20.88
N ALA A 30 16.61 1.19 19.79
CA ALA A 30 16.08 2.45 19.27
C ALA A 30 14.56 2.27 19.05
N THR A 31 13.77 3.09 19.70
CA THR A 31 12.33 3.10 19.49
C THR A 31 12.05 3.67 18.10
N LEU A 32 10.90 3.32 17.49
CA LEU A 32 10.51 3.89 16.20
C LEU A 32 10.47 5.43 16.23
N SER A 33 10.30 6.03 17.37
CA SER A 33 10.32 7.49 17.57
C SER A 33 11.69 8.12 17.31
N ASP A 34 12.76 7.36 17.40
CA ASP A 34 14.14 7.84 17.16
C ASP A 34 14.57 7.71 15.70
N ARG A 35 13.74 7.10 14.86
CA ARG A 35 13.98 6.97 13.43
C ARG A 35 13.62 8.27 12.72
N GLY A 36 14.55 8.75 11.91
CA GLY A 36 14.42 10.01 11.19
C GLY A 36 13.46 9.97 9.99
N THR A 37 13.46 11.06 9.26
CA THR A 37 12.80 11.21 7.97
C THR A 37 13.81 10.94 6.86
N ALA A 38 13.38 10.25 5.81
CA ALA A 38 14.20 10.00 4.62
C ALA A 38 13.46 10.47 3.36
N THR A 39 14.20 10.65 2.26
CA THR A 39 13.63 10.95 0.94
C THR A 39 14.09 9.89 -0.04
N LEU A 40 13.15 9.38 -0.85
CA LEU A 40 13.42 8.35 -1.85
C LEU A 40 12.78 8.70 -3.19
N PRO A 41 13.56 9.29 -4.13
CA PRO A 41 13.15 9.38 -5.52
C PRO A 41 13.35 8.02 -6.20
N LEU A 42 12.35 7.56 -6.98
CA LEU A 42 12.43 6.28 -7.68
C LEU A 42 11.43 6.20 -8.83
N ASP A 43 11.67 5.24 -9.72
CA ASP A 43 10.71 4.87 -10.76
C ASP A 43 9.59 4.06 -10.16
N MET A 44 8.36 4.38 -10.56
CA MET A 44 7.17 3.74 -10.05
C MET A 44 6.22 3.33 -11.19
N ASN A 45 5.56 2.18 -11.00
CA ASN A 45 4.52 1.71 -11.91
C ASN A 45 3.12 2.18 -11.50
N TRP A 46 3.01 2.86 -10.35
CA TRP A 46 1.79 3.33 -9.72
C TRP A 46 2.10 4.45 -8.75
N GLY A 47 1.17 5.36 -8.55
CA GLY A 47 1.31 6.47 -7.62
C GLY A 47 1.32 7.83 -8.30
N PRO A 48 1.24 8.92 -7.52
CA PRO A 48 1.18 10.27 -8.04
C PRO A 48 2.44 10.64 -8.81
N GLU A 49 2.29 11.53 -9.81
CA GLU A 49 3.37 12.12 -10.59
C GLU A 49 3.50 13.60 -10.27
N GLY A 50 4.73 14.12 -10.32
CA GLY A 50 5.01 15.55 -10.21
C GLY A 50 4.87 16.15 -8.82
N GLU A 51 4.62 15.34 -7.82
CA GLU A 51 4.48 15.78 -6.43
C GLU A 51 5.24 14.88 -5.46
N ILE A 52 5.66 15.48 -4.34
CA ILE A 52 6.23 14.72 -3.23
C ILE A 52 5.07 14.24 -2.36
N PHE A 53 4.97 12.94 -2.12
CA PHE A 53 4.02 12.38 -1.19
C PHE A 53 4.73 11.72 -0.02
N THR A 54 4.13 11.85 1.15
CA THR A 54 4.72 11.37 2.41
C THR A 54 4.00 10.13 2.88
N VAL A 55 4.77 9.13 3.27
CA VAL A 55 4.24 7.88 3.82
C VAL A 55 4.90 7.62 5.16
N GLU A 56 4.10 7.29 6.15
CA GLU A 56 4.58 6.80 7.44
C GLU A 56 4.70 5.27 7.43
N LEU A 57 5.57 4.72 8.27
CA LEU A 57 5.74 3.27 8.39
C LEU A 57 4.42 2.54 8.68
N ALA A 58 3.56 3.13 9.52
CA ALA A 58 2.27 2.52 9.85
C ALA A 58 1.34 2.40 8.64
N ASP A 59 1.33 3.42 7.78
CA ASP A 59 0.56 3.43 6.52
C ASP A 59 1.17 2.49 5.49
N PHE A 60 2.49 2.45 5.39
CA PHE A 60 3.17 1.51 4.53
C PHE A 60 2.83 0.05 4.86
N LEU A 61 2.79 -0.30 6.14
CA LEU A 61 2.44 -1.66 6.57
C LEU A 61 0.99 -2.04 6.26
N LYS A 62 0.06 -1.10 6.35
CA LYS A 62 -1.38 -1.35 6.17
C LYS A 62 -1.85 -1.13 4.74
N ASN A 63 -1.37 -0.08 4.10
CA ASN A 63 -1.94 0.51 2.90
C ASN A 63 -1.00 0.44 1.70
N SER A 64 0.07 -0.37 1.76
CA SER A 64 1.07 -0.48 0.69
C SER A 64 0.45 -0.76 -0.68
N GLN A 65 -0.59 -1.61 -0.74
CA GLN A 65 -1.27 -1.92 -1.99
C GLN A 65 -2.02 -0.73 -2.58
N THR A 66 -2.62 0.10 -1.75
CA THR A 66 -3.29 1.33 -2.19
C THR A 66 -2.30 2.39 -2.63
N ILE A 67 -1.21 2.57 -1.86
CA ILE A 67 -0.22 3.63 -2.08
C ILE A 67 0.67 3.31 -3.30
N PHE A 68 1.20 2.09 -3.36
CA PHE A 68 2.21 1.68 -4.34
C PHE A 68 1.70 0.67 -5.38
N GLY A 69 0.44 0.22 -5.28
CA GLY A 69 -0.14 -0.78 -6.17
C GLY A 69 0.27 -2.23 -5.86
N TYR A 70 1.05 -2.48 -4.82
CA TYR A 70 1.60 -3.79 -4.48
C TYR A 70 1.40 -4.12 -3.01
N ALA A 71 1.18 -5.41 -2.72
CA ALA A 71 1.14 -5.88 -1.35
C ALA A 71 2.50 -5.66 -0.64
N TYR A 72 2.49 -5.44 0.67
CA TYR A 72 3.69 -5.18 1.46
C TYR A 72 4.84 -6.17 1.21
N THR A 73 4.52 -7.46 1.01
CA THR A 73 5.49 -8.53 0.80
C THR A 73 6.01 -8.63 -0.64
N ALA A 74 5.42 -7.88 -1.57
CA ALA A 74 5.80 -7.94 -2.99
C ALA A 74 7.27 -7.56 -3.22
N PRO A 75 7.96 -8.20 -4.17
CA PRO A 75 9.37 -7.93 -4.45
C PRO A 75 9.61 -6.48 -4.91
N GLU A 76 8.64 -5.87 -5.58
CA GLU A 76 8.69 -4.48 -6.06
C GLU A 76 8.85 -3.48 -4.91
N LEU A 77 8.35 -3.82 -3.71
CA LEU A 77 8.44 -2.96 -2.53
C LEU A 77 9.70 -3.22 -1.68
N LYS A 78 10.67 -4.00 -2.18
CA LYS A 78 11.90 -4.25 -1.45
C LYS A 78 12.67 -2.95 -1.10
N PRO A 79 12.89 -1.99 -2.02
CA PRO A 79 13.56 -0.73 -1.68
C PRO A 79 12.82 0.07 -0.59
N MET A 80 11.48 0.06 -0.63
CA MET A 80 10.66 0.73 0.38
C MET A 80 10.80 0.06 1.75
N ARG A 81 10.80 -1.28 1.80
CA ARG A 81 11.02 -2.00 3.07
C ARG A 81 12.39 -1.71 3.67
N GLU A 82 13.44 -1.64 2.84
CA GLU A 82 14.80 -1.33 3.30
C GLU A 82 14.87 0.08 3.91
N ILE A 83 14.29 1.09 3.25
CA ILE A 83 14.33 2.45 3.81
C ILE A 83 13.48 2.57 5.08
N PHE A 84 12.31 1.92 5.14
CA PHE A 84 11.47 1.91 6.34
C PHE A 84 12.04 1.07 7.49
N ALA A 85 13.04 0.23 7.25
CA ALA A 85 13.81 -0.40 8.32
C ALA A 85 14.60 0.63 9.15
N HIS A 86 14.90 1.80 8.57
CA HIS A 86 15.74 2.84 9.17
C HIS A 86 15.04 4.19 9.34
N ALA A 87 13.90 4.42 8.67
CA ALA A 87 13.14 5.66 8.74
C ALA A 87 11.71 5.43 9.24
N LYS A 88 11.14 6.40 9.95
CA LYS A 88 9.74 6.40 10.36
C LYS A 88 8.85 7.02 9.29
N THR A 89 9.33 8.07 8.64
CA THR A 89 8.63 8.84 7.63
C THR A 89 9.49 8.92 6.38
N VAL A 90 8.91 8.68 5.22
CA VAL A 90 9.62 8.75 3.94
C VAL A 90 8.85 9.65 2.99
N HIS A 91 9.57 10.59 2.39
CA HIS A 91 9.09 11.41 1.29
C HIS A 91 9.46 10.73 -0.03
N PHE A 92 8.46 10.35 -0.79
CA PHE A 92 8.63 9.75 -2.10
C PHE A 92 8.43 10.77 -3.21
N PHE A 93 9.22 10.63 -4.25
CA PHE A 93 9.03 11.37 -5.50
C PHE A 93 9.16 10.40 -6.67
N ARG A 94 8.16 10.41 -7.57
CA ARG A 94 8.19 9.59 -8.76
C ARG A 94 9.02 10.25 -9.84
N LEU A 95 10.06 9.54 -10.33
CA LEU A 95 11.00 10.06 -11.35
C LEU A 95 10.45 9.94 -12.77
N ASN A 96 9.73 8.85 -13.06
CA ASN A 96 9.19 8.59 -14.39
C ASN A 96 7.86 9.31 -14.58
N MET A 97 7.93 10.44 -15.29
CA MET A 97 6.83 11.38 -15.55
C MET A 97 6.14 11.10 -16.89
N ASP A 98 4.99 11.72 -17.10
CA ASP A 98 4.22 11.64 -18.35
C ASP A 98 3.73 10.22 -18.70
N GLY A 99 3.41 9.44 -17.68
CA GLY A 99 2.80 8.13 -17.84
C GLY A 99 1.35 8.22 -18.35
N LYS A 100 0.85 7.11 -18.91
CA LYS A 100 -0.56 7.00 -19.33
C LYS A 100 -1.35 6.19 -18.32
N LYS A 101 -2.57 6.63 -18.06
CA LYS A 101 -3.53 5.91 -17.23
C LYS A 101 -4.18 4.78 -18.05
N ALA A 102 -4.29 3.60 -17.46
CA ALA A 102 -5.10 2.54 -18.03
C ALA A 102 -6.58 2.92 -17.93
N ALA A 103 -7.37 2.54 -18.93
CA ALA A 103 -8.79 2.83 -18.96
C ALA A 103 -9.59 1.73 -19.65
N ASN A 104 -10.89 1.70 -19.36
CA ASN A 104 -11.89 0.97 -20.13
C ASN A 104 -13.17 1.81 -20.24
N LYS A 105 -14.27 1.25 -20.73
CA LYS A 105 -15.53 1.98 -20.89
C LYS A 105 -16.16 2.44 -19.58
N PHE A 106 -15.83 1.82 -18.45
CA PHE A 106 -16.42 2.12 -17.13
C PHE A 106 -15.53 2.97 -16.23
N ALA A 107 -14.20 2.82 -16.35
CA ALA A 107 -13.29 3.41 -15.39
C ALA A 107 -11.93 3.77 -15.99
N THR A 108 -11.26 4.71 -15.34
CA THR A 108 -9.88 5.09 -15.60
C THR A 108 -9.06 4.88 -14.33
N ALA A 109 -7.87 4.31 -14.45
CA ALA A 109 -6.96 4.11 -13.32
C ALA A 109 -6.66 5.43 -12.60
N LYS A 110 -6.57 5.38 -11.27
CA LYS A 110 -6.30 6.56 -10.44
C LYS A 110 -4.97 7.21 -10.81
N TYR A 111 -3.96 6.39 -11.02
CA TYR A 111 -2.60 6.84 -11.35
C TYR A 111 -2.13 6.28 -12.69
N PRO A 112 -1.24 6.99 -13.38
CA PRO A 112 -0.62 6.48 -14.60
C PRO A 112 0.39 5.38 -14.27
N GLY A 113 0.63 4.50 -15.24
CA GLY A 113 1.62 3.44 -15.14
C GLY A 113 1.11 2.07 -15.52
N LYS A 114 2.04 1.16 -15.75
CA LYS A 114 1.75 -0.21 -16.19
C LYS A 114 0.89 -0.99 -15.21
N ARG A 115 0.97 -0.68 -13.91
CA ARG A 115 0.18 -1.33 -12.87
C ARG A 115 -1.33 -1.14 -13.05
N GLY A 116 -1.74 -0.03 -13.69
CA GLY A 116 -3.14 0.21 -14.03
C GLY A 116 -3.74 -0.85 -14.95
N ASN A 117 -2.93 -1.55 -15.76
CA ASN A 117 -3.40 -2.62 -16.64
C ASN A 117 -3.77 -3.91 -15.88
N ASP A 118 -3.37 -4.04 -14.63
CA ASP A 118 -3.77 -5.15 -13.76
C ASP A 118 -5.11 -4.91 -13.06
N LEU A 119 -5.69 -3.71 -13.24
CA LEU A 119 -7.04 -3.40 -12.78
C LEU A 119 -8.07 -4.00 -13.73
N ARG A 120 -9.15 -4.52 -13.16
CA ARG A 120 -10.30 -5.00 -13.91
C ARG A 120 -11.59 -4.72 -13.18
N ILE A 121 -12.64 -4.48 -13.93
CA ILE A 121 -13.99 -4.26 -13.42
C ILE A 121 -14.83 -5.50 -13.71
N VAL A 122 -15.62 -5.91 -12.73
CA VAL A 122 -16.62 -6.95 -12.82
C VAL A 122 -17.97 -6.32 -12.48
N VAL A 123 -18.97 -6.57 -13.31
CA VAL A 123 -20.34 -6.08 -13.11
C VAL A 123 -21.27 -7.28 -13.13
N GLU A 124 -21.91 -7.55 -11.99
CA GLU A 124 -22.84 -8.63 -11.77
C GLU A 124 -24.24 -8.09 -11.51
N ALA A 125 -25.29 -8.88 -11.73
CA ALA A 125 -26.63 -8.49 -11.35
C ALA A 125 -26.76 -8.60 -9.82
N ASN A 126 -27.27 -7.54 -9.21
CA ASN A 126 -27.60 -7.59 -7.78
C ASN A 126 -28.84 -8.48 -7.55
N GLU A 127 -28.90 -9.19 -6.43
CA GLU A 127 -30.00 -10.08 -6.09
C GLU A 127 -31.37 -9.37 -5.97
N ASN A 128 -31.37 -8.08 -5.69
CA ASN A 128 -32.56 -7.24 -5.61
C ASN A 128 -32.92 -6.57 -6.95
N SER A 129 -32.23 -6.91 -8.04
CA SER A 129 -32.53 -6.41 -9.39
C SER A 129 -33.89 -6.96 -9.86
N THR A 130 -34.69 -6.08 -10.46
CA THR A 130 -36.00 -6.43 -11.04
C THR A 130 -36.04 -6.01 -12.52
N ASP A 131 -37.03 -6.52 -13.24
CA ASP A 131 -37.24 -6.16 -14.65
C ASP A 131 -37.52 -4.65 -14.84
N GLU A 132 -38.08 -4.01 -13.81
CA GLU A 132 -38.39 -2.57 -13.82
C GLU A 132 -37.23 -1.68 -13.32
N ALA A 133 -36.34 -2.23 -12.49
CA ALA A 133 -35.19 -1.53 -11.89
C ALA A 133 -33.97 -2.45 -11.86
N ALA A 134 -33.13 -2.34 -12.86
CA ALA A 134 -31.89 -3.06 -12.90
C ALA A 134 -30.90 -2.51 -11.86
N LEU A 135 -30.39 -3.38 -10.99
CA LEU A 135 -29.36 -3.08 -10.00
C LEU A 135 -28.14 -3.97 -10.26
N PHE A 136 -26.97 -3.41 -10.04
CA PHE A 136 -25.70 -4.06 -10.31
C PHE A 136 -24.79 -4.04 -9.09
N ASP A 137 -23.99 -5.07 -8.94
CA ASP A 137 -22.86 -5.11 -8.03
C ASP A 137 -21.58 -4.91 -8.85
N VAL A 138 -20.84 -3.87 -8.53
CA VAL A 138 -19.66 -3.47 -9.27
C VAL A 138 -18.42 -3.67 -8.42
N SER A 139 -17.58 -4.61 -8.83
CA SER A 139 -16.35 -4.97 -8.13
C SER A 139 -15.12 -4.50 -8.90
N THR A 140 -14.17 -3.90 -8.17
CA THR A 140 -12.83 -3.56 -8.69
C THR A 140 -11.83 -4.57 -8.17
N TYR A 141 -11.03 -5.13 -9.08
CA TYR A 141 -9.94 -6.04 -8.76
C TYR A 141 -8.60 -5.46 -9.18
N LEU A 142 -7.56 -5.68 -8.38
CA LEU A 142 -6.17 -5.47 -8.75
C LEU A 142 -5.46 -6.84 -8.80
N GLY A 143 -5.18 -7.32 -10.01
CA GLY A 143 -4.78 -8.70 -10.24
C GLY A 143 -5.88 -9.67 -9.83
N THR A 144 -5.63 -10.49 -8.83
CA THR A 144 -6.60 -11.46 -8.28
C THR A 144 -7.33 -10.97 -7.02
N VAL A 145 -6.93 -9.82 -6.48
CA VAL A 145 -7.46 -9.30 -5.21
C VAL A 145 -8.62 -8.35 -5.48
N LYS A 146 -9.79 -8.60 -4.89
CA LYS A 146 -10.90 -7.64 -4.87
C LYS A 146 -10.51 -6.49 -3.93
N VAL A 147 -10.47 -5.27 -4.45
CA VAL A 147 -10.02 -4.08 -3.72
C VAL A 147 -11.14 -3.10 -3.42
N ASP A 148 -12.27 -3.23 -4.10
CA ASP A 148 -13.48 -2.42 -3.86
C ASP A 148 -14.70 -3.16 -4.38
N GLU A 149 -15.86 -2.90 -3.75
CA GLU A 149 -17.15 -3.42 -4.16
C GLU A 149 -18.24 -2.40 -3.83
N GLN A 150 -19.11 -2.13 -4.79
CA GLN A 150 -20.26 -1.26 -4.62
C GLN A 150 -21.49 -2.01 -5.05
N GLU A 151 -22.39 -2.24 -4.11
CA GLU A 151 -23.59 -3.07 -4.28
C GLU A 151 -24.81 -2.23 -4.62
N ALA A 152 -25.78 -2.84 -5.30
CA ALA A 152 -27.07 -2.27 -5.63
C ALA A 152 -27.03 -0.91 -6.35
N VAL A 153 -26.09 -0.76 -7.29
CA VAL A 153 -25.87 0.46 -8.08
C VAL A 153 -26.80 0.45 -9.28
N ALA A 154 -27.57 1.51 -9.50
CA ALA A 154 -28.48 1.63 -10.64
C ALA A 154 -27.81 2.18 -11.89
N ALA A 155 -26.86 3.10 -11.75
CA ALA A 155 -26.18 3.75 -12.86
C ALA A 155 -24.70 3.98 -12.56
N ILE A 156 -23.89 4.13 -13.62
CA ILE A 156 -22.47 4.41 -13.50
C ILE A 156 -22.18 5.73 -12.73
N THR A 157 -23.10 6.67 -12.78
CA THR A 157 -23.03 7.96 -12.08
C THR A 157 -23.21 7.85 -10.57
N ASP A 158 -23.76 6.75 -10.09
CA ASP A 158 -23.99 6.50 -8.67
C ASP A 158 -22.75 5.87 -8.00
N LEU A 159 -21.79 5.42 -8.84
CA LEU A 159 -20.53 4.88 -8.36
C LEU A 159 -19.68 5.97 -7.73
N THR A 160 -19.16 5.69 -6.54
CA THR A 160 -18.21 6.58 -5.86
C THR A 160 -16.78 6.25 -6.24
N PRO A 161 -15.92 7.24 -6.52
CA PRO A 161 -14.50 7.00 -6.77
C PRO A 161 -13.84 6.27 -5.61
N ASN A 162 -13.00 5.29 -5.93
CA ASN A 162 -12.22 4.58 -4.93
C ASN A 162 -10.72 4.93 -5.04
N ALA A 163 -9.89 4.25 -4.28
CA ALA A 163 -8.44 4.52 -4.28
C ALA A 163 -7.72 4.05 -5.55
N TYR A 164 -8.39 3.28 -6.43
CA TYR A 164 -7.78 2.64 -7.59
C TYR A 164 -8.30 3.16 -8.92
N VAL A 165 -9.56 3.58 -8.97
CA VAL A 165 -10.19 4.03 -10.21
C VAL A 165 -11.05 5.27 -9.99
N ASP A 166 -11.15 6.06 -11.05
CA ASP A 166 -12.15 7.11 -11.25
C ASP A 166 -13.16 6.58 -12.27
N TRP A 167 -14.46 6.62 -11.93
CA TRP A 167 -15.53 6.10 -12.77
C TRP A 167 -15.86 7.04 -13.93
N ALA A 168 -16.34 6.49 -15.02
CA ALA A 168 -16.83 7.27 -16.13
C ALA A 168 -18.04 8.12 -15.71
N LYS A 169 -18.13 9.33 -16.23
CA LYS A 169 -19.20 10.28 -15.89
C LYS A 169 -20.51 10.04 -16.64
N SER A 170 -20.51 9.12 -17.59
CA SER A 170 -21.65 8.76 -18.42
C SER A 170 -21.48 7.35 -19.00
N GLY A 171 -22.56 6.71 -19.37
CA GLY A 171 -22.60 5.36 -19.90
C GLY A 171 -23.58 4.49 -19.13
N ASN A 172 -23.88 3.33 -19.65
CA ASN A 172 -24.72 2.34 -19.00
C ASN A 172 -23.87 1.22 -18.41
N LEU A 173 -24.23 0.76 -17.23
CA LEU A 173 -23.68 -0.48 -16.67
C LEU A 173 -24.21 -1.66 -17.49
N GLU A 174 -23.36 -2.61 -17.80
CA GLU A 174 -23.68 -3.85 -18.49
C GLU A 174 -23.02 -5.00 -17.77
N LEU A 175 -23.72 -6.11 -17.67
CA LEU A 175 -23.16 -7.34 -17.08
C LEU A 175 -21.85 -7.71 -17.76
N THR A 176 -20.82 -7.88 -16.98
CA THR A 176 -19.48 -8.14 -17.46
C THR A 176 -18.69 -9.00 -16.48
N ALA A 177 -18.39 -10.22 -16.85
CA ALA A 177 -17.64 -11.14 -15.99
C ALA A 177 -16.21 -10.63 -15.70
N THR A 178 -15.62 -9.90 -16.65
CA THR A 178 -14.32 -9.23 -16.44
C THR A 178 -14.08 -8.24 -17.57
N LEU A 179 -13.71 -7.01 -17.20
CA LEU A 179 -13.31 -5.98 -18.15
C LEU A 179 -12.01 -5.33 -17.64
N PRO A 180 -10.85 -5.72 -18.19
CA PRO A 180 -9.58 -5.14 -17.79
C PRO A 180 -9.47 -3.68 -18.24
N LEU A 181 -8.72 -2.89 -17.48
CA LEU A 181 -8.24 -1.60 -17.94
C LEU A 181 -7.00 -1.84 -18.81
N THR A 182 -6.81 -1.02 -19.82
CA THR A 182 -5.69 -1.15 -20.77
C THR A 182 -5.10 0.21 -21.13
N GLY A 183 -3.91 0.22 -21.75
CA GLY A 183 -3.26 1.45 -22.21
C GLY A 183 -2.46 2.17 -21.12
N GLY A 184 -2.31 1.59 -19.93
CA GLY A 184 -1.43 2.12 -18.89
C GLY A 184 0.04 1.96 -19.30
N GLU A 185 0.78 3.06 -19.28
CA GLU A 185 2.21 3.10 -19.60
C GLU A 185 2.96 3.88 -18.52
N ASN A 186 4.16 3.42 -18.21
CA ASN A 186 5.07 4.22 -17.40
C ASN A 186 5.59 5.37 -18.25
N GLY A 187 5.75 6.53 -17.64
CA GLY A 187 6.46 7.63 -18.28
C GLY A 187 7.96 7.38 -18.34
N GLY A 188 8.66 8.25 -19.02
CA GLY A 188 10.11 8.27 -19.08
C GLY A 188 10.73 8.91 -17.84
N VAL A 189 11.98 8.57 -17.58
CA VAL A 189 12.85 9.37 -16.73
C VAL A 189 13.57 10.35 -17.65
N GLU A 190 13.37 11.65 -17.45
CA GLU A 190 14.17 12.63 -18.17
C GLU A 190 15.60 12.55 -17.60
N ASP A 191 16.56 12.24 -18.46
CA ASP A 191 17.96 12.35 -18.10
C ASP A 191 18.23 13.83 -17.80
N ALA A 192 18.63 14.13 -16.57
CA ALA A 192 19.12 15.45 -16.23
C ALA A 192 20.36 15.75 -17.07
N ALA A 193 20.20 16.67 -18.04
CA ALA A 193 21.28 17.14 -18.89
C ALA A 193 22.28 18.02 -18.10
#